data_7c98ddd3f58f5f5e303a5264b6d313d9
#
_entry.id   7c98ddd3f58f5f5e303a5264b6d313d9
#
_cell.length_a   1.000
_cell.length_b   1.000
_cell.length_c   1.000
_cell.angle_alpha   90.00
_cell.angle_beta   90.00
_cell.angle_gamma   90.00
#
_symmetry.space_group_name_H-M   'P 1'
#
loop_
_entity.id
_entity.type
_entity.pdbx_description
1 polymer ?
#
loop_
_entity_poly.entity_id
_entity_poly.type
_entity_poly.pdbx_seq_one_letter_code
_entity_poly.pdbx_strand_id
1 'polypeptide(L)'
;MSLNCNEIDLILSELDLDGGFVQEVVQPNFNSIAIYTYKPGVPKTVFISLAAGECRICETRRKITKNEKPLRFNEMLKSKIKGARILSCTQIEKERIIKIELEKTGAIYVMPQAQQHAAKKAKSLQNDDEDEFFTLYIRLWSNAGNIFLCDKDDVILDSFYRRPAKGEKTGEKLELPEQKSLSEDELRALNEKFQVREFAELAADYAAKNPEYPDLTFNQKVDLYYSENAAATSLESLLEQAEKWYESHRSKLAASLERLKEKRETFKNAGQYKHQGDLILAYGYQIDGKSNFLECEDFETGKKISIKIDPKKSAQENAASYYDTYKKQTSGMENLDFDIESAEKELAALEKQYNEIVAEKNPIKLEQVLRKTQKPKQQEKKSHPGLEFLIDSSASNFFGGKTSKERETFLLFRMSTIFIG
;
A
#
# COMPACT_ATOMS: atom_id res chain seq x y z
N MET A 1 0.62 22.50 3.82
CA MET A 1 0.11 23.04 2.54
C MET A 1 1.15 22.89 1.46
N SER A 2 0.79 22.44 0.25
CA SER A 2 1.71 22.35 -0.89
C SER A 2 2.19 23.74 -1.33
N LEU A 3 3.38 23.79 -1.96
CA LEU A 3 3.91 25.03 -2.54
C LEU A 3 3.02 25.53 -3.69
N ASN A 4 2.88 26.84 -3.82
CA ASN A 4 2.28 27.48 -4.98
C ASN A 4 3.32 27.76 -6.08
N CYS A 5 2.87 28.24 -7.25
CA CYS A 5 3.75 28.44 -8.39
C CYS A 5 4.82 29.54 -8.15
N ASN A 6 4.48 30.64 -7.47
CA ASN A 6 5.45 31.71 -7.20
C ASN A 6 6.48 31.29 -6.15
N GLU A 7 6.08 30.48 -5.17
CA GLU A 7 7.01 29.89 -4.21
C GLU A 7 8.00 28.92 -4.88
N ILE A 8 7.51 28.15 -5.87
CA ILE A 8 8.38 27.25 -6.66
C ILE A 8 9.41 28.07 -7.44
N ASP A 9 9.01 29.14 -8.13
CA ASP A 9 9.95 29.97 -8.87
C ASP A 9 11.01 30.58 -7.97
N LEU A 10 10.63 31.08 -6.80
CA LEU A 10 11.57 31.62 -5.82
C LEU A 10 12.56 30.55 -5.34
N ILE A 11 12.06 29.34 -5.03
CA ILE A 11 12.91 28.21 -4.64
C ILE A 11 13.89 27.85 -5.75
N LEU A 12 13.44 27.75 -7.01
CA LEU A 12 14.29 27.36 -8.13
C LEU A 12 15.38 28.44 -8.38
N SER A 13 15.05 29.72 -8.25
CA SER A 13 16.05 30.82 -8.36
C SER A 13 17.11 30.73 -7.30
N GLU A 14 16.77 30.40 -6.03
CA GLU A 14 17.73 30.20 -4.95
C GLU A 14 18.53 28.90 -5.10
N LEU A 15 17.93 27.86 -5.66
CA LEU A 15 18.59 26.58 -5.89
C LEU A 15 19.71 26.71 -6.93
N ASP A 16 19.57 27.54 -7.96
CA ASP A 16 20.60 27.80 -8.99
C ASP A 16 21.32 26.50 -9.42
N LEU A 17 20.57 25.55 -9.97
CA LEU A 17 21.11 24.22 -10.31
C LEU A 17 21.82 24.16 -11.65
N ASP A 18 21.61 25.14 -12.52
CA ASP A 18 22.12 25.16 -13.89
C ASP A 18 23.66 25.06 -13.92
N GLY A 19 24.16 24.13 -14.73
CA GLY A 19 25.56 23.81 -14.83
C GLY A 19 26.13 22.92 -13.71
N GLY A 20 25.31 22.54 -12.73
CA GLY A 20 25.66 21.58 -11.69
C GLY A 20 25.63 20.14 -12.19
N PHE A 21 26.11 19.20 -11.38
CA PHE A 21 26.14 17.77 -11.66
C PHE A 21 25.36 16.99 -10.62
N VAL A 22 24.64 15.94 -11.05
CA VAL A 22 23.95 15.00 -10.15
C VAL A 22 24.98 14.03 -9.57
N GLN A 23 25.21 14.08 -8.26
CA GLN A 23 26.18 13.19 -7.58
C GLN A 23 25.54 11.88 -7.11
N GLU A 24 24.37 11.97 -6.49
CA GLU A 24 23.70 10.82 -5.90
C GLU A 24 22.18 11.06 -5.88
N VAL A 25 21.40 9.98 -5.92
CA VAL A 25 19.96 10.03 -5.74
C VAL A 25 19.60 9.10 -4.60
N VAL A 26 18.77 9.57 -3.67
CA VAL A 26 18.31 8.80 -2.50
C VAL A 26 16.81 8.93 -2.37
N GLN A 27 16.12 7.82 -2.35
CA GLN A 27 14.70 7.76 -2.06
C GLN A 27 14.49 7.23 -0.64
N PRO A 28 14.25 8.12 0.35
CA PRO A 28 14.16 7.71 1.76
C PRO A 28 12.88 6.93 2.06
N ASN A 29 11.79 7.26 1.38
CA ASN A 29 10.49 6.65 1.55
C ASN A 29 9.71 6.60 0.21
N PHE A 30 8.43 6.26 0.26
CA PHE A 30 7.61 6.06 -0.93
C PHE A 30 6.97 7.32 -1.50
N ASN A 31 7.16 8.47 -0.87
CA ASN A 31 6.59 9.74 -1.30
C ASN A 31 7.63 10.87 -1.38
N SER A 32 8.90 10.59 -1.20
CA SER A 32 9.96 11.60 -1.30
C SER A 32 11.23 11.06 -1.94
N ILE A 33 12.01 11.98 -2.51
CA ILE A 33 13.31 11.71 -3.13
C ILE A 33 14.24 12.88 -2.86
N ALA A 34 15.54 12.61 -2.70
CA ALA A 34 16.59 13.60 -2.57
C ALA A 34 17.60 13.43 -3.69
N ILE A 35 17.98 14.53 -4.34
CA ILE A 35 18.99 14.57 -5.39
C ILE A 35 20.15 15.42 -4.84
N TYR A 36 21.29 14.79 -4.69
CA TYR A 36 22.52 15.46 -4.31
C TYR A 36 23.16 16.02 -5.56
N THR A 37 23.37 17.32 -5.59
CA THR A 37 23.97 18.03 -6.70
C THR A 37 25.28 18.70 -6.27
N TYR A 38 26.15 18.94 -7.22
CA TYR A 38 27.40 19.64 -6.99
C TYR A 38 27.66 20.63 -8.12
N LYS A 39 27.84 21.89 -7.75
CA LYS A 39 28.41 22.95 -8.60
C LYS A 39 29.72 23.32 -7.95
N PRO A 40 30.81 23.66 -8.66
CA PRO A 40 32.12 23.90 -8.06
C PRO A 40 32.05 24.78 -6.82
N GLY A 41 32.39 24.22 -5.65
CA GLY A 41 32.35 24.91 -4.35
C GLY A 41 30.99 24.93 -3.67
N VAL A 42 29.90 24.52 -4.31
CA VAL A 42 28.53 24.63 -3.78
C VAL A 42 27.78 23.32 -3.89
N PRO A 43 27.96 22.40 -2.93
CA PRO A 43 27.10 21.20 -2.87
C PRO A 43 25.70 21.56 -2.38
N LYS A 44 24.66 21.05 -3.03
CA LYS A 44 23.26 21.21 -2.62
C LYS A 44 22.55 19.87 -2.57
N THR A 45 21.60 19.74 -1.66
CA THR A 45 20.69 18.58 -1.61
C THR A 45 19.28 19.05 -1.89
N VAL A 46 18.78 18.70 -3.06
CA VAL A 46 17.41 19.00 -3.48
C VAL A 46 16.48 17.93 -2.94
N PHE A 47 15.57 18.30 -2.07
CA PHE A 47 14.58 17.41 -1.50
C PHE A 47 13.22 17.65 -2.15
N ILE A 48 12.59 16.56 -2.62
CA ILE A 48 11.28 16.57 -3.29
C ILE A 48 10.34 15.69 -2.50
N SER A 49 9.19 16.23 -2.09
CA SER A 49 8.11 15.48 -1.45
C SER A 49 6.85 15.52 -2.30
N LEU A 50 6.25 14.36 -2.49
CA LEU A 50 4.94 14.18 -3.13
C LEU A 50 3.86 13.78 -2.12
N ALA A 51 4.11 13.98 -0.81
CA ALA A 51 3.14 13.71 0.23
C ALA A 51 1.88 14.56 0.03
N ALA A 52 0.70 13.95 0.21
CA ALA A 52 -0.57 14.64 0.01
C ALA A 52 -0.68 15.86 0.95
N GLY A 53 -1.04 17.01 0.38
CA GLY A 53 -1.08 18.27 1.12
C GLY A 53 0.27 18.94 1.39
N GLU A 54 1.41 18.26 1.09
CA GLU A 54 2.77 18.73 1.37
C GLU A 54 3.72 18.62 0.16
N CYS A 55 3.16 18.63 -1.06
CA CYS A 55 3.98 18.58 -2.27
C CYS A 55 4.93 19.79 -2.32
N ARG A 56 6.24 19.52 -2.37
CA ARG A 56 7.27 20.55 -2.36
C ARG A 56 8.56 20.11 -2.99
N ILE A 57 9.36 21.12 -3.34
CA ILE A 57 10.77 21.02 -3.62
C ILE A 57 11.48 22.06 -2.75
N CYS A 58 12.63 21.73 -2.19
CA CYS A 58 13.46 22.69 -1.43
C CYS A 58 14.91 22.19 -1.32
N GLU A 59 15.81 23.08 -0.97
CA GLU A 59 17.13 22.69 -0.48
C GLU A 59 17.02 22.16 0.95
N THR A 60 17.70 21.09 1.28
CA THR A 60 17.82 20.61 2.65
C THR A 60 19.28 20.38 3.03
N ARG A 61 19.64 20.76 4.26
CA ARG A 61 20.94 20.47 4.86
C ARG A 61 20.91 19.24 5.76
N ARG A 62 19.74 18.64 5.93
CA ARG A 62 19.55 17.46 6.77
C ARG A 62 20.12 16.21 6.12
N LYS A 63 20.68 15.33 6.93
CA LYS A 63 21.12 14.02 6.48
C LYS A 63 19.89 13.18 6.10
N ILE A 64 19.79 12.81 4.83
CA ILE A 64 18.73 11.95 4.34
C ILE A 64 19.11 10.48 4.55
N THR A 65 18.27 9.75 5.28
CA THR A 65 18.46 8.31 5.50
C THR A 65 18.06 7.53 4.26
N LYS A 66 18.89 6.55 3.89
CA LYS A 66 18.58 5.64 2.78
C LYS A 66 17.52 4.63 3.22
N ASN A 67 16.65 4.22 2.30
CA ASN A 67 15.74 3.12 2.55
C ASN A 67 16.55 1.81 2.68
N GLU A 68 16.14 0.92 3.57
CA GLU A 68 16.80 -0.39 3.77
C GLU A 68 16.82 -1.23 2.49
N LYS A 69 15.77 -1.16 1.70
CA LYS A 69 15.68 -1.85 0.41
C LYS A 69 15.70 -0.84 -0.73
N PRO A 70 16.50 -1.09 -1.78
CA PRO A 70 16.52 -0.24 -2.95
C PRO A 70 15.12 -0.19 -3.59
N LEU A 71 14.66 1.03 -3.87
CA LEU A 71 13.39 1.27 -4.52
C LEU A 71 13.60 1.39 -6.04
N ARG A 72 12.72 0.81 -6.81
CA ARG A 72 12.80 0.71 -8.27
C ARG A 72 13.17 2.03 -8.96
N PHE A 73 12.41 3.08 -8.69
CA PHE A 73 12.62 4.38 -9.33
C PHE A 73 13.96 5.02 -8.95
N ASN A 74 14.37 4.83 -7.68
CA ASN A 74 15.68 5.29 -7.22
C ASN A 74 16.84 4.60 -7.98
N GLU A 75 16.76 3.29 -8.18
CA GLU A 75 17.79 2.56 -8.92
C GLU A 75 17.81 2.94 -10.39
N MET A 76 16.64 3.19 -10.97
CA MET A 76 16.52 3.68 -12.34
C MET A 76 17.18 5.07 -12.49
N LEU A 77 16.86 6.02 -11.61
CA LEU A 77 17.49 7.34 -11.63
C LEU A 77 19.00 7.25 -11.43
N LYS A 78 19.48 6.46 -10.47
CA LYS A 78 20.93 6.26 -10.27
C LYS A 78 21.62 5.77 -11.53
N SER A 79 21.03 4.82 -12.23
CA SER A 79 21.66 4.27 -13.43
C SER A 79 21.71 5.28 -14.57
N LYS A 80 20.67 6.09 -14.73
CA LYS A 80 20.52 7.02 -15.85
C LYS A 80 21.14 8.40 -15.61
N ILE A 81 20.84 9.02 -14.48
CA ILE A 81 21.19 10.43 -14.25
C ILE A 81 22.35 10.68 -13.29
N LYS A 82 22.87 9.67 -12.62
CA LYS A 82 24.06 9.87 -11.78
C LYS A 82 25.26 10.27 -12.65
N GLY A 83 25.90 11.37 -12.31
CA GLY A 83 26.99 11.98 -13.07
C GLY A 83 26.53 12.92 -14.19
N ALA A 84 25.23 13.00 -14.48
CA ALA A 84 24.72 13.89 -15.50
C ALA A 84 24.86 15.36 -15.09
N ARG A 85 25.11 16.22 -16.08
CA ARG A 85 25.12 17.68 -15.96
C ARG A 85 23.69 18.20 -16.03
N ILE A 86 23.34 19.14 -15.19
CA ILE A 86 22.06 19.86 -15.24
C ILE A 86 22.23 21.00 -16.22
N LEU A 87 21.48 20.97 -17.30
CA LEU A 87 21.48 22.02 -18.33
C LEU A 87 20.57 23.17 -17.93
N SER A 88 19.37 22.85 -17.44
CA SER A 88 18.39 23.82 -17.01
C SER A 88 17.49 23.24 -15.91
N CYS A 89 16.96 24.12 -15.05
CA CYS A 89 15.97 23.79 -14.03
C CYS A 89 14.92 24.89 -13.95
N THR A 90 13.77 24.69 -14.56
CA THR A 90 12.72 25.71 -14.70
C THR A 90 11.33 25.17 -14.36
N GLN A 91 10.41 26.05 -13.97
CA GLN A 91 9.00 25.72 -13.84
C GLN A 91 8.30 25.95 -15.20
N ILE A 92 7.44 25.03 -15.59
CA ILE A 92 6.60 25.17 -16.80
C ILE A 92 5.42 26.08 -16.44
N GLU A 93 5.38 27.27 -17.02
CA GLU A 93 4.25 28.22 -17.08
C GLU A 93 3.35 28.32 -15.83
N LYS A 94 3.92 28.36 -14.63
CA LYS A 94 3.15 28.41 -13.38
C LYS A 94 2.28 27.18 -13.10
N GLU A 95 2.46 26.07 -13.82
CA GLU A 95 1.66 24.83 -13.69
C GLU A 95 2.11 23.93 -12.52
N ARG A 96 3.10 24.39 -11.75
CA ARG A 96 3.70 23.58 -10.66
C ARG A 96 4.30 22.27 -11.18
N ILE A 97 4.84 22.33 -12.38
CA ILE A 97 5.63 21.27 -13.01
C ILE A 97 7.03 21.83 -13.21
N ILE A 98 8.02 21.17 -12.63
CA ILE A 98 9.43 21.52 -12.76
C ILE A 98 10.04 20.62 -13.81
N LYS A 99 10.73 21.22 -14.76
CA LYS A 99 11.50 20.56 -15.81
C LYS A 99 12.97 20.70 -15.51
N ILE A 100 13.69 19.58 -15.38
CA ILE A 100 15.15 19.56 -15.22
C ILE A 100 15.71 18.83 -16.44
N GLU A 101 16.46 19.53 -17.27
CA GLU A 101 17.14 18.98 -18.43
C GLU A 101 18.54 18.51 -18.04
N LEU A 102 18.88 17.30 -18.45
CA LEU A 102 20.07 16.60 -18.02
C LEU A 102 20.83 16.06 -19.23
N GLU A 103 22.14 16.26 -19.21
CA GLU A 103 23.07 15.74 -20.20
C GLU A 103 24.03 14.77 -19.53
N LYS A 104 24.09 13.55 -20.03
CA LYS A 104 25.08 12.57 -19.57
C LYS A 104 26.04 12.28 -20.69
N THR A 105 27.24 12.86 -20.59
CA THR A 105 28.30 12.63 -21.56
C THR A 105 28.81 11.19 -21.44
N GLY A 106 29.02 10.52 -22.56
CA GLY A 106 29.66 9.20 -22.63
C GLY A 106 31.12 9.23 -22.15
N ALA A 107 31.73 10.42 -22.12
CA ALA A 107 33.10 10.60 -21.61
C ALA A 107 33.15 10.51 -20.07
N ILE A 108 34.04 9.68 -19.57
CA ILE A 108 34.30 9.52 -18.12
C ILE A 108 34.78 10.86 -17.56
N TYR A 109 33.92 11.56 -16.80
CA TYR A 109 34.36 12.70 -16.01
C TYR A 109 35.29 12.20 -14.90
N VAL A 110 36.59 12.40 -15.08
CA VAL A 110 37.62 12.04 -14.10
C VAL A 110 37.56 13.04 -12.95
N MET A 111 36.90 12.66 -11.85
CA MET A 111 37.02 13.42 -10.60
C MET A 111 38.47 13.50 -10.13
N PRO A 112 38.93 14.63 -9.57
CA PRO A 112 40.31 14.80 -9.14
C PRO A 112 40.70 13.78 -8.07
N GLN A 113 41.74 13.02 -8.38
CA GLN A 113 42.66 12.21 -7.54
C GLN A 113 42.17 11.18 -6.52
N ALA A 114 40.98 11.24 -5.95
CA ALA A 114 40.59 10.29 -4.88
C ALA A 114 40.00 8.93 -5.38
N GLN A 115 39.72 8.78 -6.68
CA GLN A 115 39.03 7.59 -7.22
C GLN A 115 39.72 6.92 -8.42
N GLN A 116 40.99 7.17 -8.66
CA GLN A 116 41.73 6.58 -9.81
C GLN A 116 41.84 5.04 -9.76
N HIS A 117 41.65 4.39 -8.62
CA HIS A 117 41.68 2.94 -8.50
C HIS A 117 40.43 2.23 -9.00
N ALA A 118 39.28 2.90 -9.06
CA ALA A 118 38.04 2.35 -9.59
C ALA A 118 37.95 2.42 -11.13
N ALA A 119 38.61 3.38 -11.74
CA ALA A 119 38.56 3.63 -13.19
C ALA A 119 39.25 2.54 -14.04
N LYS A 120 40.23 1.78 -13.48
CA LYS A 120 40.89 0.72 -14.20
C LYS A 120 40.04 -0.53 -14.49
N LYS A 121 38.94 -0.72 -13.75
CA LYS A 121 38.01 -1.84 -13.93
C LYS A 121 36.85 -1.54 -14.90
N ALA A 122 36.66 -0.28 -15.25
CA ALA A 122 35.57 0.17 -16.12
C ALA A 122 35.94 0.20 -17.63
N LYS A 123 37.18 -0.07 -17.98
CA LYS A 123 37.67 0.01 -19.37
C LYS A 123 37.23 -1.11 -20.29
N SER A 124 36.39 -2.05 -19.87
CA SER A 124 35.98 -3.21 -20.69
C SER A 124 34.52 -3.14 -21.22
N LEU A 125 33.82 -2.02 -21.02
CA LEU A 125 32.49 -1.80 -21.59
C LEU A 125 32.53 -0.50 -22.41
N GLN A 126 33.19 -0.57 -23.54
CA GLN A 126 33.04 0.42 -24.62
C GLN A 126 31.85 -0.04 -25.47
N ASN A 127 30.84 0.83 -25.55
CA ASN A 127 30.13 1.16 -26.79
C ASN A 127 29.21 2.34 -26.52
N ASP A 128 29.28 3.30 -27.40
CA ASP A 128 28.49 4.49 -27.64
C ASP A 128 28.99 5.76 -26.95
N ASP A 129 29.84 6.51 -27.69
CA ASP A 129 30.33 7.86 -27.40
C ASP A 129 29.24 8.95 -27.64
N GLU A 130 27.97 8.61 -27.65
CA GLU A 130 26.88 9.59 -27.82
C GLU A 130 26.42 10.12 -26.46
N ASP A 131 26.28 11.45 -26.39
CA ASP A 131 25.69 12.10 -25.22
C ASP A 131 24.22 11.70 -25.06
N GLU A 132 23.86 11.19 -23.88
CA GLU A 132 22.48 10.85 -23.54
C GLU A 132 21.80 12.06 -22.90
N PHE A 133 20.65 12.45 -23.44
CA PHE A 133 19.82 13.52 -22.88
C PHE A 133 18.61 12.96 -22.17
N PHE A 134 18.33 13.48 -21.00
CA PHE A 134 17.19 13.11 -20.18
C PHE A 134 16.46 14.35 -19.70
N THR A 135 15.15 14.21 -19.51
CA THR A 135 14.35 15.24 -18.85
C THR A 135 13.67 14.65 -17.63
N LEU A 136 13.86 15.28 -16.47
CA LEU A 136 13.18 14.94 -15.24
C LEU A 136 12.03 15.93 -15.02
N TYR A 137 10.80 15.46 -15.11
CA TYR A 137 9.60 16.24 -14.81
C TYR A 137 9.12 15.95 -13.40
N ILE A 138 8.96 17.00 -12.57
CA ILE A 138 8.49 16.92 -11.20
C ILE A 138 7.16 17.66 -11.12
N ARG A 139 6.06 16.93 -11.05
CA ARG A 139 4.70 17.48 -10.98
C ARG A 139 4.25 17.55 -9.53
N LEU A 140 4.13 18.77 -8.98
CA LEU A 140 3.80 19.03 -7.58
C LEU A 140 2.28 19.28 -7.36
N TRP A 141 1.43 18.52 -8.02
CA TRP A 141 -0.02 18.62 -7.85
C TRP A 141 -0.49 17.77 -6.65
N SER A 142 -1.33 18.34 -5.80
CA SER A 142 -1.69 17.73 -4.51
C SER A 142 -2.27 16.30 -4.64
N ASN A 143 -3.12 16.04 -5.65
CA ASN A 143 -3.76 14.74 -5.86
C ASN A 143 -3.19 13.94 -7.05
N ALA A 144 -2.33 14.56 -7.83
CA ALA A 144 -1.75 13.98 -9.04
C ALA A 144 -0.22 14.15 -9.11
N GLY A 145 0.43 14.41 -7.97
CA GLY A 145 1.88 14.52 -7.88
C GLY A 145 2.56 13.27 -8.44
N ASN A 146 3.62 13.48 -9.23
CA ASN A 146 4.46 12.41 -9.77
C ASN A 146 5.82 12.96 -10.21
N ILE A 147 6.80 12.06 -10.40
CA ILE A 147 8.08 12.38 -11.01
C ILE A 147 8.27 11.43 -12.17
N PHE A 148 8.66 11.97 -13.33
CA PHE A 148 8.89 11.22 -14.54
C PHE A 148 10.31 11.43 -15.03
N LEU A 149 11.00 10.35 -15.37
CA LEU A 149 12.22 10.41 -16.16
C LEU A 149 11.86 10.12 -17.60
N CYS A 150 12.12 11.05 -18.50
CA CYS A 150 11.86 10.95 -19.92
C CYS A 150 13.16 11.02 -20.72
N ASP A 151 13.11 10.53 -21.95
CA ASP A 151 14.15 10.75 -22.96
C ASP A 151 13.98 12.12 -23.64
N LYS A 152 14.77 12.39 -24.68
CA LYS A 152 14.77 13.62 -25.46
C LYS A 152 13.43 13.90 -26.19
N ASP A 153 12.61 12.88 -26.41
CA ASP A 153 11.33 12.95 -27.14
C ASP A 153 10.13 12.96 -26.19
N ASP A 154 10.36 13.18 -24.88
CA ASP A 154 9.40 13.16 -23.78
C ASP A 154 8.72 11.79 -23.59
N VAL A 155 9.35 10.70 -24.03
CA VAL A 155 8.86 9.36 -23.77
C VAL A 155 9.28 8.93 -22.36
N ILE A 156 8.31 8.48 -21.57
CA ILE A 156 8.53 8.09 -20.18
C ILE A 156 9.41 6.84 -20.10
N LEU A 157 10.62 6.97 -19.59
CA LEU A 157 11.52 5.86 -19.27
C LEU A 157 11.09 5.16 -17.99
N ASP A 158 10.73 5.93 -16.97
CA ASP A 158 10.10 5.44 -15.73
C ASP A 158 9.41 6.56 -14.98
N SER A 159 8.51 6.19 -14.05
CA SER A 159 7.78 7.14 -13.20
C SER A 159 7.84 6.73 -11.74
N PHE A 160 7.82 7.73 -10.84
CA PHE A 160 7.84 7.51 -9.39
C PHE A 160 6.61 6.67 -8.95
N TYR A 161 5.42 7.10 -9.36
CA TYR A 161 4.18 6.32 -9.25
C TYR A 161 3.73 5.85 -10.63
N ARG A 162 3.64 4.56 -10.84
CA ARG A 162 3.08 3.98 -12.06
C ARG A 162 1.55 4.05 -12.01
N ARG A 163 0.95 4.79 -12.95
CA ARG A 163 -0.50 4.96 -13.05
C ARG A 163 -0.97 4.63 -14.47
N PRO A 164 -1.09 3.35 -14.84
CA PRO A 164 -1.44 2.93 -16.19
C PRO A 164 -2.76 3.51 -16.71
N ALA A 165 -3.75 3.68 -15.81
CA ALA A 165 -5.05 4.26 -16.14
C ALA A 165 -4.99 5.75 -16.55
N LYS A 166 -3.85 6.43 -16.33
CA LYS A 166 -3.60 7.82 -16.69
C LYS A 166 -2.54 7.97 -17.79
N GLY A 167 -2.16 6.90 -18.48
CA GLY A 167 -1.07 6.91 -19.44
C GLY A 167 0.34 7.06 -18.83
N GLU A 168 0.46 7.08 -17.49
CA GLU A 168 1.73 7.30 -16.79
C GLU A 168 2.51 5.98 -16.63
N LYS A 169 2.96 5.41 -17.73
CA LYS A 169 3.75 4.17 -17.77
C LYS A 169 4.92 4.29 -18.76
N THR A 170 5.89 3.43 -18.57
CA THR A 170 7.07 3.36 -19.44
C THR A 170 6.68 3.12 -20.90
N GLY A 171 7.29 3.89 -21.81
CA GLY A 171 7.07 3.82 -23.26
C GLY A 171 5.95 4.73 -23.77
N GLU A 172 5.18 5.37 -22.90
CA GLU A 172 4.18 6.35 -23.32
C GLU A 172 4.78 7.76 -23.35
N LYS A 173 4.28 8.61 -24.25
CA LYS A 173 4.69 10.01 -24.29
C LYS A 173 4.04 10.77 -23.14
N LEU A 174 4.81 11.59 -22.44
CA LEU A 174 4.29 12.41 -21.34
C LEU A 174 3.43 13.55 -21.91
N GLU A 175 2.15 13.55 -21.53
CA GLU A 175 1.25 14.65 -21.84
C GLU A 175 1.48 15.78 -20.83
N LEU A 176 2.01 16.90 -21.32
CA LEU A 176 2.14 18.15 -20.58
C LEU A 176 0.92 19.04 -20.86
N PRO A 177 0.52 19.93 -19.93
CA PRO A 177 -0.48 20.95 -20.21
C PRO A 177 -0.10 21.75 -21.45
N GLU A 178 -1.10 22.16 -22.22
CA GLU A 178 -0.88 23.05 -23.36
C GLU A 178 -0.19 24.34 -22.90
N GLN A 179 0.96 24.64 -23.48
CA GLN A 179 1.71 25.86 -23.21
C GLN A 179 0.91 27.05 -23.74
N LYS A 180 0.24 27.77 -22.84
CA LYS A 180 -0.41 29.04 -23.13
C LYS A 180 0.48 30.15 -22.61
N SER A 181 1.06 30.93 -23.50
CA SER A 181 1.77 32.16 -23.08
C SER A 181 0.77 33.05 -22.34
N LEU A 182 0.97 33.16 -21.02
CA LEU A 182 0.14 34.00 -20.15
C LEU A 182 0.35 35.47 -20.52
N SER A 183 -0.73 36.22 -20.67
CA SER A 183 -0.67 37.66 -20.84
C SER A 183 -0.15 38.35 -19.56
N GLU A 184 0.34 39.58 -19.67
CA GLU A 184 0.80 40.34 -18.49
C GLU A 184 -0.29 40.51 -17.42
N ASP A 185 -1.55 40.67 -17.83
CA ASP A 185 -2.68 40.81 -16.91
C ASP A 185 -2.99 39.47 -16.21
N GLU A 186 -2.90 38.35 -16.90
CA GLU A 186 -3.05 37.01 -16.31
C GLU A 186 -1.94 36.70 -15.34
N LEU A 187 -0.68 37.08 -15.65
CA LEU A 187 0.45 36.94 -14.74
C LEU A 187 0.27 37.80 -13.47
N ARG A 188 -0.22 39.04 -13.59
CA ARG A 188 -0.55 39.89 -12.44
C ARG A 188 -1.63 39.26 -11.57
N ALA A 189 -2.72 38.80 -12.15
CA ALA A 189 -3.79 38.12 -11.44
C ALA A 189 -3.32 36.84 -10.72
N LEU A 190 -2.44 36.05 -11.36
CA LEU A 190 -1.82 34.89 -10.72
C LEU A 190 -0.91 35.26 -9.55
N ASN A 191 -0.11 36.33 -9.68
CA ASN A 191 0.78 36.80 -8.62
C ASN A 191 0.01 37.33 -7.43
N GLU A 192 -1.11 38.03 -7.66
CA GLU A 192 -2.01 38.48 -6.59
C GLU A 192 -2.70 37.29 -5.88
N LYS A 193 -3.10 36.29 -6.64
CA LYS A 193 -3.77 35.11 -6.11
C LYS A 193 -2.83 34.19 -5.33
N PHE A 194 -1.59 34.00 -5.79
CA PHE A 194 -0.62 33.08 -5.25
C PHE A 194 0.58 33.82 -4.63
N GLN A 195 0.32 34.54 -3.54
CA GLN A 195 1.36 35.24 -2.79
C GLN A 195 2.36 34.25 -2.18
N VAL A 196 3.62 34.66 -2.09
CA VAL A 196 4.69 33.92 -1.40
C VAL A 196 4.49 34.05 0.10
N ARG A 197 4.52 32.93 0.81
CA ARG A 197 4.37 32.91 2.28
C ARG A 197 5.62 33.47 2.96
N GLU A 198 5.44 34.29 3.97
CA GLU A 198 6.57 34.93 4.66
C GLU A 198 7.21 34.07 5.75
N PHE A 199 6.44 33.13 6.34
CA PHE A 199 6.87 32.33 7.51
C PHE A 199 7.41 33.18 8.66
N ALA A 200 6.72 34.30 8.97
CA ALA A 200 7.22 35.35 9.88
C ALA A 200 7.51 34.81 11.29
N GLU A 201 6.62 34.02 11.88
CA GLU A 201 6.81 33.42 13.20
C GLU A 201 8.04 32.51 13.25
N LEU A 202 8.18 31.63 12.26
CA LEU A 202 9.32 30.71 12.15
C LEU A 202 10.64 31.45 11.95
N ALA A 203 10.63 32.54 11.14
CA ALA A 203 11.81 33.35 10.93
C ALA A 203 12.22 34.10 12.22
N ALA A 204 11.26 34.64 12.98
CA ALA A 204 11.50 35.28 14.27
C ALA A 204 12.05 34.29 15.31
N ASP A 205 11.48 33.10 15.42
CA ASP A 205 11.94 32.04 16.32
C ASP A 205 13.36 31.58 15.97
N TYR A 206 13.65 31.45 14.66
CA TYR A 206 15.00 31.11 14.21
C TYR A 206 16.02 32.19 14.54
N ALA A 207 15.70 33.44 14.26
CA ALA A 207 16.58 34.59 14.55
C ALA A 207 16.88 34.73 16.07
N ALA A 208 15.87 34.46 16.92
CA ALA A 208 16.05 34.46 18.38
C ALA A 208 17.03 33.36 18.85
N LYS A 209 17.00 32.19 18.19
CA LYS A 209 17.90 31.06 18.49
C LYS A 209 19.29 31.21 17.87
N ASN A 210 19.44 31.98 16.79
CA ASN A 210 20.66 32.12 16.00
C ASN A 210 21.01 33.61 15.73
N PRO A 211 21.38 34.36 16.73
CA PRO A 211 21.61 35.81 16.59
C PRO A 211 22.78 36.20 15.66
N GLU A 212 23.73 35.28 15.42
CA GLU A 212 24.84 35.51 14.49
C GLU A 212 24.44 35.40 13.01
N TYR A 213 23.42 34.60 12.69
CA TYR A 213 22.92 34.35 11.33
C TYR A 213 21.39 34.37 11.32
N PRO A 214 20.77 35.56 11.51
CA PRO A 214 19.32 35.66 11.71
C PRO A 214 18.52 35.48 10.44
N ASP A 215 19.12 35.69 9.27
CA ASP A 215 18.42 35.71 7.98
C ASP A 215 18.37 34.32 7.36
N LEU A 216 17.17 33.93 7.00
CA LEU A 216 16.89 32.67 6.29
C LEU A 216 16.48 32.92 4.85
N THR A 217 17.06 32.18 3.90
CA THR A 217 16.53 32.12 2.53
C THR A 217 15.14 31.48 2.51
N PHE A 218 14.38 31.65 1.43
CA PHE A 218 13.08 31.06 1.32
C PHE A 218 13.14 29.52 1.34
N ASN A 219 14.14 28.92 0.69
CA ASN A 219 14.41 27.49 0.77
C ASN A 219 14.60 27.01 2.20
N GLN A 220 15.38 27.74 3.00
CA GLN A 220 15.64 27.40 4.41
C GLN A 220 14.36 27.52 5.25
N LYS A 221 13.54 28.55 5.03
CA LYS A 221 12.23 28.71 5.69
C LYS A 221 11.31 27.52 5.37
N VAL A 222 11.25 27.13 4.10
CA VAL A 222 10.46 25.95 3.65
C VAL A 222 10.97 24.67 4.28
N ASP A 223 12.31 24.42 4.26
CA ASP A 223 12.87 23.21 4.86
C ASP A 223 12.62 23.12 6.36
N LEU A 224 12.76 24.23 7.11
CA LEU A 224 12.47 24.28 8.54
C LEU A 224 10.98 24.07 8.82
N TYR A 225 10.09 24.81 8.16
CA TYR A 225 8.65 24.69 8.35
C TYR A 225 8.15 23.28 8.20
N TYR A 226 8.55 22.62 7.12
CA TYR A 226 8.12 21.23 6.88
C TYR A 226 8.90 20.21 7.72
N SER A 227 10.07 20.55 8.27
CA SER A 227 10.80 19.64 9.15
C SER A 227 10.22 19.60 10.56
N GLU A 228 9.82 20.74 11.07
CA GLU A 228 9.24 20.84 12.41
C GLU A 228 7.81 20.33 12.43
N ASN A 229 7.02 20.68 11.41
CA ASN A 229 5.62 20.28 11.31
C ASN A 229 5.43 18.89 10.68
N ALA A 230 6.26 18.50 9.71
CA ALA A 230 6.07 17.23 9.01
C ALA A 230 6.35 16.00 9.89
N ALA A 231 7.24 16.09 10.87
CA ALA A 231 7.47 14.99 11.81
C ALA A 231 6.24 14.78 12.70
N ALA A 232 5.63 15.85 13.20
CA ALA A 232 4.44 15.80 14.04
C ALA A 232 3.19 15.41 13.22
N THR A 233 2.92 16.11 12.12
CA THR A 233 1.74 15.88 11.26
C THR A 233 1.81 14.51 10.55
N SER A 234 3.00 14.09 10.12
CA SER A 234 3.18 12.77 9.51
C SER A 234 2.98 11.65 10.52
N LEU A 235 3.49 11.81 11.75
CA LEU A 235 3.29 10.83 12.82
C LEU A 235 1.82 10.74 13.21
N GLU A 236 1.14 11.86 13.42
CA GLU A 236 -0.28 11.92 13.77
C GLU A 236 -1.16 11.29 12.68
N SER A 237 -0.93 11.63 11.42
CA SER A 237 -1.64 11.03 10.29
C SER A 237 -1.40 9.53 10.17
N LEU A 238 -0.19 9.05 10.44
CA LEU A 238 0.12 7.62 10.43
C LEU A 238 -0.52 6.90 11.61
N LEU A 239 -0.58 7.52 12.78
CA LEU A 239 -1.27 6.96 13.94
C LEU A 239 -2.78 6.88 13.71
N GLU A 240 -3.41 7.90 13.11
CA GLU A 240 -4.81 7.87 12.71
C GLU A 240 -5.12 6.75 11.69
N GLN A 241 -4.21 6.52 10.73
CA GLN A 241 -4.32 5.39 9.81
C GLN A 241 -4.20 4.03 10.53
N ALA A 242 -3.30 3.94 11.51
CA ALA A 242 -3.13 2.75 12.34
C ALA A 242 -4.39 2.45 13.15
N GLU A 243 -4.99 3.47 13.74
CA GLU A 243 -6.23 3.36 14.51
C GLU A 243 -7.39 2.88 13.65
N LYS A 244 -7.62 3.50 12.48
CA LYS A 244 -8.65 3.07 11.52
C LYS A 244 -8.45 1.62 11.06
N TRP A 245 -7.21 1.23 10.80
CA TRP A 245 -6.88 -0.13 10.47
C TRP A 245 -7.20 -1.11 11.62
N TYR A 246 -6.78 -0.76 12.83
CA TYR A 246 -7.02 -1.57 14.03
C TYR A 246 -8.51 -1.73 14.31
N GLU A 247 -9.27 -0.65 14.35
CA GLU A 247 -10.71 -0.68 14.59
C GLU A 247 -11.47 -1.51 13.57
N SER A 248 -11.12 -1.38 12.28
CA SER A 248 -11.73 -2.18 11.21
C SER A 248 -11.48 -3.68 11.38
N HIS A 249 -10.28 -4.09 11.82
CA HIS A 249 -9.95 -5.50 12.04
C HIS A 249 -10.53 -6.02 13.35
N ARG A 250 -10.44 -5.22 14.42
CA ARG A 250 -11.01 -5.54 15.73
C ARG A 250 -12.51 -5.76 15.64
N SER A 251 -13.25 -4.88 14.97
CA SER A 251 -14.71 -4.99 14.82
C SER A 251 -15.11 -6.29 14.12
N LYS A 252 -14.37 -6.71 13.09
CA LYS A 252 -14.64 -7.96 12.37
C LYS A 252 -14.38 -9.18 13.25
N LEU A 253 -13.26 -9.20 13.96
CA LEU A 253 -12.90 -10.31 14.85
C LEU A 253 -13.84 -10.38 16.06
N ALA A 254 -14.22 -9.25 16.66
CA ALA A 254 -15.16 -9.19 17.76
C ALA A 254 -16.54 -9.69 17.36
N ALA A 255 -17.07 -9.26 16.20
CA ALA A 255 -18.35 -9.73 15.70
C ALA A 255 -18.31 -11.24 15.35
N SER A 256 -17.18 -11.75 14.87
CA SER A 256 -17.01 -13.19 14.64
C SER A 256 -17.02 -13.97 15.96
N LEU A 257 -16.27 -13.48 16.97
CA LEU A 257 -16.20 -14.08 18.29
C LEU A 257 -17.58 -14.10 18.97
N GLU A 258 -18.33 -13.01 18.87
CA GLU A 258 -19.69 -12.93 19.45
C GLU A 258 -20.61 -13.97 18.80
N ARG A 259 -20.62 -14.12 17.48
CA ARG A 259 -21.39 -15.16 16.79
C ARG A 259 -20.99 -16.58 17.21
N LEU A 260 -19.69 -16.83 17.43
CA LEU A 260 -19.22 -18.12 17.91
C LEU A 260 -19.72 -18.40 19.35
N LYS A 261 -19.67 -17.37 20.21
CA LYS A 261 -20.18 -17.46 21.59
C LYS A 261 -21.70 -17.68 21.64
N GLU A 262 -22.47 -16.97 20.82
CA GLU A 262 -23.92 -17.20 20.69
C GLU A 262 -24.24 -18.62 20.23
N LYS A 263 -23.49 -19.10 19.22
CA LYS A 263 -23.62 -20.49 18.75
C LYS A 263 -23.28 -21.51 19.85
N ARG A 264 -22.27 -21.23 20.66
CA ARG A 264 -21.90 -22.07 21.81
C ARG A 264 -23.02 -22.14 22.84
N GLU A 265 -23.67 -21.01 23.15
CA GLU A 265 -24.82 -21.00 24.08
C GLU A 265 -26.00 -21.81 23.52
N THR A 266 -26.25 -21.73 22.18
CA THR A 266 -27.28 -22.57 21.55
C THR A 266 -26.94 -24.06 21.68
N PHE A 267 -25.66 -24.43 21.60
CA PHE A 267 -25.23 -25.83 21.69
C PHE A 267 -25.24 -26.35 23.13
N LYS A 268 -25.09 -25.50 24.16
CA LYS A 268 -25.25 -25.91 25.56
C LYS A 268 -26.65 -26.49 25.84
N ASN A 269 -27.64 -26.02 25.11
CA ASN A 269 -29.02 -26.52 25.22
C ASN A 269 -29.28 -27.82 24.44
N ALA A 270 -28.23 -28.45 23.89
CA ALA A 270 -28.36 -29.68 23.10
C ALA A 270 -29.03 -30.83 23.89
N GLY A 271 -28.83 -30.86 25.22
CA GLY A 271 -29.47 -31.84 26.10
C GLY A 271 -30.99 -31.90 25.98
N GLN A 272 -31.62 -30.77 25.65
CA GLN A 272 -33.08 -30.70 25.44
C GLN A 272 -33.54 -31.57 24.26
N TYR A 273 -32.74 -31.65 23.19
CA TYR A 273 -33.09 -32.50 22.04
C TYR A 273 -33.03 -33.98 22.37
N LYS A 274 -32.06 -34.40 23.22
CA LYS A 274 -32.02 -35.77 23.71
C LYS A 274 -33.28 -36.08 24.53
N HIS A 275 -33.57 -35.21 25.48
CA HIS A 275 -34.78 -35.36 26.34
C HIS A 275 -36.07 -35.36 25.54
N GLN A 276 -36.21 -34.50 24.53
CA GLN A 276 -37.37 -34.52 23.63
C GLN A 276 -37.45 -35.84 22.81
N GLY A 277 -36.30 -36.35 22.38
CA GLY A 277 -36.25 -37.66 21.71
C GLY A 277 -36.72 -38.80 22.63
N ASP A 278 -36.32 -38.79 23.89
CA ASP A 278 -36.73 -39.76 24.91
C ASP A 278 -38.23 -39.67 25.16
N LEU A 279 -38.80 -38.45 25.24
CA LEU A 279 -40.24 -38.24 25.37
C LEU A 279 -41.04 -38.71 24.15
N ILE A 280 -40.53 -38.46 22.93
CA ILE A 280 -41.18 -38.96 21.72
C ILE A 280 -41.25 -40.51 21.69
N LEU A 281 -40.21 -41.19 22.18
CA LEU A 281 -40.23 -42.64 22.29
C LEU A 281 -41.21 -43.14 23.38
N ALA A 282 -41.23 -42.45 24.52
CA ALA A 282 -42.12 -42.82 25.64
C ALA A 282 -43.60 -42.61 25.30
N TYR A 283 -43.95 -41.54 24.62
CA TYR A 283 -45.32 -41.21 24.27
C TYR A 283 -45.66 -41.45 22.80
N GLY A 284 -44.83 -42.20 22.06
CA GLY A 284 -45.01 -42.52 20.65
C GLY A 284 -46.33 -43.17 20.26
N TYR A 285 -46.97 -43.84 21.21
CA TYR A 285 -48.32 -44.42 21.05
C TYR A 285 -49.43 -43.41 20.86
N GLN A 286 -49.20 -42.12 21.20
CA GLN A 286 -50.16 -41.02 21.02
C GLN A 286 -50.06 -40.34 19.66
N ILE A 287 -49.11 -40.70 18.82
CA ILE A 287 -48.94 -40.11 17.49
C ILE A 287 -50.04 -40.65 16.57
N ASP A 288 -50.99 -39.79 16.22
CA ASP A 288 -52.17 -40.11 15.42
C ASP A 288 -51.97 -39.96 13.90
N GLY A 289 -50.78 -39.55 13.47
CA GLY A 289 -50.45 -39.28 12.06
C GLY A 289 -51.12 -38.05 11.46
N LYS A 290 -51.79 -37.19 12.26
CA LYS A 290 -52.48 -36.00 11.81
C LYS A 290 -51.90 -34.73 12.43
N SER A 291 -51.50 -34.79 13.68
CA SER A 291 -50.96 -33.63 14.42
C SER A 291 -49.47 -33.43 14.16
N ASN A 292 -49.05 -32.19 13.97
CA ASN A 292 -47.66 -31.82 13.86
C ASN A 292 -46.98 -31.65 15.23
N PHE A 293 -47.73 -31.85 16.30
CA PHE A 293 -47.24 -31.68 17.68
C PHE A 293 -47.68 -32.87 18.52
N LEU A 294 -46.75 -33.35 19.36
CA LEU A 294 -47.02 -34.35 20.40
C LEU A 294 -47.13 -33.60 21.72
N GLU A 295 -48.32 -33.63 22.34
CA GLU A 295 -48.51 -33.09 23.69
C GLU A 295 -48.31 -34.21 24.69
N CYS A 296 -47.37 -34.06 25.57
CA CYS A 296 -47.03 -35.04 26.59
C CYS A 296 -46.65 -34.36 27.90
N GLU A 297 -46.68 -35.15 28.98
CA GLU A 297 -46.17 -34.71 30.28
C GLU A 297 -44.69 -35.05 30.39
N ASP A 298 -43.90 -34.03 30.68
CA ASP A 298 -42.45 -34.20 30.88
C ASP A 298 -42.21 -34.93 32.22
N PHE A 299 -41.63 -36.12 32.13
CA PHE A 299 -41.39 -36.97 33.28
C PHE A 299 -40.32 -36.41 34.28
N GLU A 300 -39.49 -35.42 33.85
CA GLU A 300 -38.54 -34.77 34.74
C GLU A 300 -39.14 -33.57 35.49
N THR A 301 -39.96 -32.76 34.79
CA THR A 301 -40.52 -31.53 35.34
C THR A 301 -41.97 -31.61 35.77
N GLY A 302 -42.71 -32.62 35.37
CA GLY A 302 -44.15 -32.81 35.57
C GLY A 302 -45.01 -31.77 34.84
N LYS A 303 -44.46 -31.04 33.87
CA LYS A 303 -45.18 -30.04 33.08
C LYS A 303 -45.62 -30.59 31.73
N LYS A 304 -46.77 -30.10 31.27
CA LYS A 304 -47.21 -30.39 29.89
C LYS A 304 -46.32 -29.63 28.91
N ILE A 305 -45.77 -30.36 27.95
CA ILE A 305 -44.95 -29.80 26.87
C ILE A 305 -45.50 -30.24 25.51
N SER A 306 -45.25 -29.44 24.49
CA SER A 306 -45.63 -29.72 23.11
C SER A 306 -44.35 -29.86 22.28
N ILE A 307 -44.14 -31.03 21.71
CA ILE A 307 -42.94 -31.35 20.92
C ILE A 307 -43.33 -31.42 19.45
N LYS A 308 -42.60 -30.75 18.60
CA LYS A 308 -42.86 -30.77 17.15
C LYS A 308 -42.45 -32.09 16.54
N ILE A 309 -43.37 -32.73 15.82
CA ILE A 309 -43.15 -34.01 15.14
C ILE A 309 -43.57 -33.94 13.67
N ASP A 310 -43.09 -34.86 12.86
CA ASP A 310 -43.57 -35.08 11.51
C ASP A 310 -44.63 -36.21 11.56
N PRO A 311 -45.91 -35.92 11.26
CA PRO A 311 -46.97 -36.89 11.34
C PRO A 311 -46.84 -38.03 10.33
N LYS A 312 -46.00 -37.87 9.30
CA LYS A 312 -45.75 -38.90 8.30
C LYS A 312 -44.68 -39.90 8.71
N LYS A 313 -43.98 -39.63 9.80
CA LYS A 313 -42.91 -40.49 10.32
C LYS A 313 -43.34 -41.22 11.55
N SER A 314 -42.76 -42.39 11.76
CA SER A 314 -42.93 -43.16 13.00
C SER A 314 -42.36 -42.42 14.21
N ALA A 315 -42.74 -42.80 15.42
CA ALA A 315 -42.15 -42.29 16.66
C ALA A 315 -40.63 -42.47 16.68
N GLN A 316 -40.15 -43.61 16.21
CA GLN A 316 -38.73 -43.93 16.14
C GLN A 316 -37.96 -43.00 15.17
N GLU A 317 -38.53 -42.73 13.99
CA GLU A 317 -37.92 -41.85 13.01
C GLU A 317 -37.92 -40.36 13.49
N ASN A 318 -38.99 -39.93 14.15
CA ASN A 318 -39.04 -38.62 14.77
C ASN A 318 -38.00 -38.49 15.88
N ALA A 319 -37.92 -39.46 16.80
CA ALA A 319 -36.93 -39.49 17.86
C ALA A 319 -35.49 -39.53 17.33
N ALA A 320 -35.24 -40.34 16.28
CA ALA A 320 -33.94 -40.39 15.62
C ALA A 320 -33.50 -39.02 15.09
N SER A 321 -34.41 -38.23 14.50
CA SER A 321 -34.14 -36.87 14.04
C SER A 321 -33.69 -35.94 15.18
N TYR A 322 -34.28 -36.05 16.36
CA TYR A 322 -33.88 -35.32 17.57
C TYR A 322 -32.52 -35.77 18.11
N TYR A 323 -32.25 -37.07 18.15
CA TYR A 323 -30.96 -37.62 18.54
C TYR A 323 -29.84 -37.23 17.55
N ASP A 324 -30.12 -37.20 16.25
CA ASP A 324 -29.17 -36.73 15.26
C ASP A 324 -28.83 -35.24 15.45
N THR A 325 -29.84 -34.43 15.81
CA THR A 325 -29.63 -33.01 16.16
C THR A 325 -28.76 -32.88 17.40
N TYR A 326 -29.05 -33.67 18.44
CA TYR A 326 -28.23 -33.74 19.65
C TYR A 326 -26.78 -34.10 19.34
N LYS A 327 -26.55 -35.18 18.59
CA LYS A 327 -25.19 -35.62 18.19
C LYS A 327 -24.43 -34.55 17.41
N LYS A 328 -25.09 -33.92 16.43
CA LYS A 328 -24.49 -32.84 15.63
C LYS A 328 -24.06 -31.64 16.48
N GLN A 329 -24.89 -31.25 17.45
CA GLN A 329 -24.59 -30.15 18.34
C GLN A 329 -23.47 -30.50 19.33
N THR A 330 -23.48 -31.69 19.90
CA THR A 330 -22.46 -32.15 20.86
C THR A 330 -21.11 -32.33 20.18
N SER A 331 -21.03 -32.95 19.02
CA SER A 331 -19.76 -33.09 18.27
C SER A 331 -19.23 -31.78 17.72
N GLY A 332 -20.11 -30.79 17.50
CA GLY A 332 -19.70 -29.44 17.06
C GLY A 332 -19.14 -28.57 18.19
N MET A 333 -19.36 -28.91 19.45
CA MET A 333 -19.02 -28.09 20.58
C MET A 333 -17.49 -27.98 20.82
N GLU A 334 -16.77 -29.09 20.66
CA GLU A 334 -15.31 -29.13 20.79
C GLU A 334 -14.61 -28.26 19.73
N ASN A 335 -15.08 -28.36 18.48
CA ASN A 335 -14.57 -27.52 17.40
C ASN A 335 -14.87 -26.04 17.65
N LEU A 336 -16.06 -25.75 18.21
CA LEU A 336 -16.49 -24.39 18.50
C LEU A 336 -15.66 -23.75 19.63
N ASP A 337 -15.32 -24.52 20.67
CA ASP A 337 -14.44 -24.04 21.74
C ASP A 337 -13.02 -23.75 21.23
N PHE A 338 -12.51 -24.59 20.31
CA PHE A 338 -11.23 -24.32 19.65
C PHE A 338 -11.28 -23.07 18.77
N ASP A 339 -12.38 -22.89 18.00
CA ASP A 339 -12.56 -21.68 17.16
C ASP A 339 -12.65 -20.40 18.01
N ILE A 340 -13.34 -20.47 19.16
CA ILE A 340 -13.43 -19.35 20.10
C ILE A 340 -12.05 -19.01 20.66
N GLU A 341 -11.30 -20.00 21.12
CA GLU A 341 -9.95 -19.81 21.67
C GLU A 341 -9.00 -19.21 20.60
N SER A 342 -9.09 -19.69 19.36
CA SER A 342 -8.32 -19.16 18.22
C SER A 342 -8.68 -17.71 17.95
N ALA A 343 -9.95 -17.35 17.92
CA ALA A 343 -10.40 -15.97 17.70
C ALA A 343 -9.98 -15.02 18.83
N GLU A 344 -9.99 -15.48 20.09
CA GLU A 344 -9.51 -14.72 21.24
C GLU A 344 -7.99 -14.50 21.15
N LYS A 345 -7.23 -15.50 20.74
CA LYS A 345 -5.78 -15.37 20.50
C LYS A 345 -5.46 -14.40 19.36
N GLU A 346 -6.23 -14.46 18.28
CA GLU A 346 -6.07 -13.53 17.17
C GLU A 346 -6.37 -12.08 17.59
N LEU A 347 -7.40 -11.88 18.41
CA LEU A 347 -7.74 -10.56 18.93
C LEU A 347 -6.65 -10.00 19.86
N ALA A 348 -6.11 -10.82 20.74
CA ALA A 348 -5.01 -10.44 21.61
C ALA A 348 -3.72 -10.14 20.84
N ALA A 349 -3.44 -10.92 19.78
CA ALA A 349 -2.30 -10.66 18.89
C ALA A 349 -2.45 -9.34 18.11
N LEU A 350 -3.67 -9.02 17.67
CA LEU A 350 -3.98 -7.74 17.00
C LEU A 350 -3.79 -6.55 17.96
N GLU A 351 -4.23 -6.66 19.20
CA GLU A 351 -4.04 -5.63 20.24
C GLU A 351 -2.55 -5.41 20.54
N LYS A 352 -1.80 -6.49 20.69
CA LYS A 352 -0.35 -6.40 20.89
C LYS A 352 0.34 -5.70 19.71
N GLN A 353 -0.01 -6.08 18.49
CA GLN A 353 0.55 -5.47 17.28
C GLN A 353 0.20 -3.98 17.20
N TYR A 354 -1.02 -3.58 17.55
CA TYR A 354 -1.43 -2.18 17.59
C TYR A 354 -0.65 -1.38 18.64
N ASN A 355 -0.47 -1.93 19.84
CA ASN A 355 0.32 -1.29 20.89
C ASN A 355 1.78 -1.10 20.49
N GLU A 356 2.39 -2.05 19.78
CA GLU A 356 3.74 -1.93 19.22
C GLU A 356 3.79 -0.81 18.15
N ILE A 357 2.77 -0.68 17.31
CA ILE A 357 2.64 0.37 16.31
C ILE A 357 2.54 1.75 16.96
N VAL A 358 1.70 1.91 17.98
CA VAL A 358 1.50 3.18 18.71
C VAL A 358 2.74 3.59 19.50
N ALA A 359 3.50 2.63 20.02
CA ALA A 359 4.75 2.91 20.74
C ALA A 359 5.90 3.39 19.83
N GLU A 360 5.83 3.15 18.52
CA GLU A 360 6.87 3.57 17.58
C GLU A 360 6.74 5.07 17.24
N LYS A 361 7.77 5.82 17.61
CA LYS A 361 7.83 7.28 17.41
C LYS A 361 8.50 7.67 16.07
N ASN A 362 9.08 6.73 15.34
CA ASN A 362 9.75 7.01 14.08
C ASN A 362 8.76 6.87 12.91
N PRO A 363 8.38 7.98 12.22
CA PRO A 363 7.39 7.95 11.14
C PRO A 363 7.76 7.01 10.00
N ILE A 364 9.05 6.88 9.68
CA ILE A 364 9.54 6.02 8.59
C ILE A 364 9.30 4.54 8.92
N LYS A 365 9.63 4.14 10.15
CA LYS A 365 9.38 2.77 10.61
C LYS A 365 7.90 2.48 10.71
N LEU A 366 7.13 3.43 11.22
CA LEU A 366 5.68 3.34 11.35
C LEU A 366 5.02 3.14 9.97
N GLU A 367 5.41 3.91 8.96
CA GLU A 367 4.92 3.74 7.59
C GLU A 367 5.27 2.35 7.02
N GLN A 368 6.47 1.85 7.27
CA GLN A 368 6.87 0.51 6.83
C GLN A 368 6.04 -0.60 7.49
N VAL A 369 5.76 -0.48 8.78
CA VAL A 369 4.93 -1.44 9.52
C VAL A 369 3.50 -1.40 8.99
N LEU A 370 2.89 -0.21 8.86
CA LEU A 370 1.54 -0.05 8.33
C LEU A 370 1.38 -0.62 6.92
N ARG A 371 2.38 -0.46 6.05
CA ARG A 371 2.35 -1.08 4.71
C ARG A 371 2.41 -2.60 4.74
N LYS A 372 3.12 -3.19 5.69
CA LYS A 372 3.15 -4.64 5.86
C LYS A 372 1.81 -5.19 6.35
N THR A 373 1.13 -4.45 7.24
CA THR A 373 -0.18 -4.83 7.78
C THR A 373 -1.32 -4.63 6.78
N GLN A 374 -1.23 -3.62 5.92
CA GLN A 374 -2.25 -3.29 4.90
C GLN A 374 -2.16 -4.13 3.62
N LYS A 375 -1.03 -4.80 3.37
CA LYS A 375 -1.00 -5.77 2.27
C LYS A 375 -1.98 -6.89 2.62
N PRO A 376 -3.01 -7.12 1.78
CA PRO A 376 -3.78 -8.34 1.93
C PRO A 376 -2.77 -9.48 1.92
N LYS A 377 -2.81 -10.37 2.91
CA LYS A 377 -2.19 -11.68 2.78
C LYS A 377 -2.66 -12.17 1.41
N GLN A 378 -1.76 -12.22 0.43
CA GLN A 378 -2.03 -13.01 -0.75
C GLN A 378 -2.38 -14.35 -0.14
N GLN A 379 -3.67 -14.69 -0.16
CA GLN A 379 -4.06 -16.07 0.05
C GLN A 379 -3.18 -16.80 -0.96
N GLU A 380 -2.21 -17.55 -0.46
CA GLU A 380 -1.63 -18.60 -1.26
C GLU A 380 -2.85 -19.30 -1.82
N LYS A 381 -3.14 -19.04 -3.09
CA LYS A 381 -4.12 -19.84 -3.80
C LYS A 381 -3.57 -21.22 -3.60
N LYS A 382 -4.18 -21.99 -2.70
CA LYS A 382 -3.90 -23.42 -2.60
C LYS A 382 -4.08 -23.88 -4.02
N SER A 383 -2.98 -24.10 -4.71
CA SER A 383 -3.01 -24.53 -6.08
C SER A 383 -3.67 -25.89 -6.00
N HIS A 384 -4.94 -25.93 -6.34
CA HIS A 384 -5.59 -27.19 -6.59
C HIS A 384 -4.93 -27.70 -7.88
N PRO A 385 -4.17 -28.78 -7.82
CA PRO A 385 -3.48 -29.28 -9.01
C PRO A 385 -4.42 -29.39 -10.22
N GLY A 386 -5.69 -29.72 -10.00
CA GLY A 386 -6.70 -29.73 -11.03
C GLY A 386 -7.13 -28.37 -11.60
N LEU A 387 -6.92 -27.28 -10.86
CA LEU A 387 -7.22 -25.91 -11.34
C LEU A 387 -6.11 -25.34 -12.22
N GLU A 388 -4.86 -25.69 -11.98
CA GLU A 388 -3.75 -25.29 -12.86
C GLU A 388 -3.91 -25.83 -14.27
N PHE A 389 -4.41 -27.05 -14.40
CA PHE A 389 -4.73 -27.65 -15.71
C PHE A 389 -5.95 -27.03 -16.39
N LEU A 390 -6.86 -26.42 -15.63
CA LEU A 390 -8.05 -25.75 -16.17
C LEU A 390 -7.77 -24.33 -16.67
N ILE A 391 -6.64 -23.72 -16.25
CA ILE A 391 -6.23 -22.36 -16.69
C ILE A 391 -5.50 -22.40 -18.03
N ASP A 392 -5.01 -23.55 -18.46
CA ASP A 392 -4.43 -23.69 -19.80
C ASP A 392 -5.56 -23.68 -20.85
N SER A 393 -5.54 -22.70 -21.73
CA SER A 393 -6.57 -22.49 -22.75
C SER A 393 -6.77 -23.69 -23.68
N SER A 394 -5.75 -24.51 -23.87
CA SER A 394 -5.83 -25.75 -24.62
C SER A 394 -6.54 -26.88 -23.87
N ALA A 395 -6.50 -26.83 -22.53
CA ALA A 395 -7.18 -27.80 -21.69
C ALA A 395 -8.67 -27.45 -21.47
N SER A 396 -9.03 -26.17 -21.45
CA SER A 396 -10.42 -25.74 -21.22
C SER A 396 -11.38 -26.24 -22.30
N ASN A 397 -10.93 -26.27 -23.56
CA ASN A 397 -11.75 -26.78 -24.67
C ASN A 397 -11.95 -28.30 -24.63
N PHE A 398 -11.04 -29.05 -23.98
CA PHE A 398 -11.12 -30.50 -23.88
C PHE A 398 -12.04 -30.93 -22.74
N PHE A 399 -12.09 -30.16 -21.65
CA PHE A 399 -12.98 -30.47 -20.51
C PHE A 399 -14.42 -30.02 -20.71
N GLY A 400 -14.72 -29.31 -21.78
CA GLY A 400 -16.07 -28.84 -22.11
C GLY A 400 -17.09 -29.94 -22.40
N GLY A 401 -16.68 -31.19 -22.35
CA GLY A 401 -17.59 -32.22 -22.76
C GLY A 401 -17.77 -33.31 -21.89
N LYS A 402 -17.25 -33.84 -20.87
CA LYS A 402 -17.74 -35.05 -20.76
C LYS A 402 -17.47 -35.92 -19.58
N THR A 403 -17.16 -37.13 -19.68
CA THR A 403 -17.16 -38.10 -18.60
C THR A 403 -15.90 -37.99 -17.74
N SER A 404 -15.99 -38.40 -16.48
CA SER A 404 -14.87 -38.42 -15.55
C SER A 404 -13.66 -39.21 -16.11
N LYS A 405 -13.94 -40.26 -16.85
CA LYS A 405 -12.94 -41.16 -17.43
C LYS A 405 -12.09 -40.47 -18.55
N GLU A 406 -12.71 -39.61 -19.35
CA GLU A 406 -12.00 -38.83 -20.38
C GLU A 406 -11.11 -37.76 -19.79
N ARG A 407 -11.49 -37.19 -18.65
CA ARG A 407 -10.69 -36.22 -17.90
C ARG A 407 -9.41 -36.85 -17.32
N GLU A 408 -9.56 -38.05 -16.73
CA GLU A 408 -8.39 -38.78 -16.21
C GLU A 408 -7.41 -39.17 -17.32
N THR A 409 -7.92 -39.62 -18.46
CA THR A 409 -7.06 -39.97 -19.62
C THR A 409 -6.32 -38.75 -20.16
N PHE A 410 -6.97 -37.59 -20.20
CA PHE A 410 -6.34 -36.34 -20.62
C PHE A 410 -5.26 -35.87 -19.63
N LEU A 411 -5.53 -35.95 -18.33
CA LEU A 411 -4.56 -35.60 -17.28
C LEU A 411 -3.31 -36.50 -17.35
N LEU A 412 -3.49 -37.80 -17.54
CA LEU A 412 -2.38 -38.75 -17.69
C LEU A 412 -1.55 -38.46 -18.95
N PHE A 413 -2.20 -38.14 -20.06
CA PHE A 413 -1.53 -37.78 -21.31
C PHE A 413 -0.72 -36.49 -21.16
N ARG A 414 -1.27 -35.47 -20.49
CA ARG A 414 -0.56 -34.19 -20.23
C ARG A 414 0.61 -34.37 -19.28
N MET A 415 0.47 -35.17 -18.23
CA MET A 415 1.58 -35.45 -17.31
C MET A 415 2.72 -36.18 -18.00
N SER A 416 2.45 -37.13 -18.88
CA SER A 416 3.51 -37.81 -19.65
C SER A 416 4.22 -36.92 -20.66
N THR A 417 3.54 -35.89 -21.20
CA THR A 417 4.16 -34.95 -22.16
C THR A 417 5.04 -33.90 -21.45
N ILE A 418 4.75 -33.58 -20.19
CA ILE A 418 5.56 -32.64 -19.38
C ILE A 418 6.85 -33.31 -18.86
N PHE A 419 6.85 -34.63 -18.70
CA PHE A 419 8.05 -35.37 -18.26
C PHE A 419 9.01 -35.77 -19.40
N ILE A 420 8.65 -35.55 -20.66
CA ILE A 420 9.44 -35.93 -21.85
C ILE A 420 9.97 -34.66 -22.59
N GLY A 421 9.58 -33.45 -22.18
CA GLY A 421 10.13 -32.16 -22.63
C GLY A 421 10.81 -31.48 -21.49
#